data_68d03c513dcb72dc96674b80ac6082ac
#
_entry.id   68d03c513dcb72dc96674b80ac6082ac
#
_cell.length_a   1.000
_cell.length_b   1.000
_cell.length_c   1.000
_cell.angle_alpha   90.00
_cell.angle_beta   90.00
_cell.angle_gamma   90.00
#
_symmetry.space_group_name_H-M   'P 1'
#
loop_
_entity.id
_entity.type
_entity.pdbx_description
1 polymer ?
#
loop_
_entity_poly.entity_id
_entity_poly.type
_entity_poly.pdbx_seq_one_letter_code
_entity_poly.pdbx_strand_id
1 'polypeptide(L)'
;MSDGLDPAAGDPAAGDAAARDPAAGDPAAGDAARDRDPAGRARSARPRDGLGRPLPRDATGSAASVERVPDDLVLPPLESLAEAQRLLDAGRPFHAHEVLEGTWKAAPEHERELWQGLAQLAVGLTHRARGNPVGAARLLERGATRVAAYTDQAPYGIDVAGLVDAARRIAAEPLTDGEPLRTLRLRT
;
A
#
# COMPACT_ATOMS: atom_id res chain seq x y z
N MET A 1 -21.69 5.97 -47.97
CA MET A 1 -22.36 5.67 -46.70
C MET A 1 -21.31 5.54 -45.67
N SER A 2 -21.26 6.56 -44.90
CA SER A 2 -20.32 6.80 -43.82
C SER A 2 -20.63 5.88 -42.66
N ASP A 3 -19.62 5.38 -41.98
CA ASP A 3 -19.74 5.13 -40.56
C ASP A 3 -18.42 5.41 -39.87
N GLY A 4 -18.54 6.37 -39.00
CA GLY A 4 -17.46 6.93 -38.21
C GLY A 4 -17.07 6.00 -37.08
N LEU A 5 -15.78 5.76 -36.95
CA LEU A 5 -15.14 5.27 -35.77
C LEU A 5 -14.94 6.41 -34.79
N ASP A 6 -15.61 6.33 -33.69
CA ASP A 6 -15.41 7.18 -32.52
C ASP A 6 -14.24 6.60 -31.66
N PRO A 7 -13.14 7.31 -31.48
CA PRO A 7 -12.10 6.94 -30.55
C PRO A 7 -12.12 7.86 -29.34
N ALA A 8 -12.99 7.61 -28.40
CA ALA A 8 -12.89 8.30 -27.10
C ALA A 8 -13.40 7.40 -25.97
N ALA A 9 -12.61 6.41 -25.64
CA ALA A 9 -12.68 5.82 -24.32
C ALA A 9 -11.51 6.37 -23.50
N GLY A 10 -11.76 7.52 -22.88
CA GLY A 10 -10.88 8.04 -21.84
C GLY A 10 -10.77 7.04 -20.70
N ASP A 11 -9.57 6.62 -20.45
CA ASP A 11 -9.16 5.86 -19.26
C ASP A 11 -9.47 6.71 -18.02
N PRO A 12 -10.32 6.28 -17.07
CA PRO A 12 -10.43 6.90 -15.79
C PRO A 12 -9.25 6.47 -14.93
N ALA A 13 -8.11 7.05 -15.19
CA ALA A 13 -6.99 7.02 -14.26
C ALA A 13 -7.39 7.78 -13.00
N ALA A 14 -7.04 7.24 -11.90
CA ALA A 14 -7.10 7.78 -10.55
C ALA A 14 -8.44 7.61 -9.83
N GLY A 15 -8.46 6.71 -8.93
CA GLY A 15 -9.51 6.57 -7.93
C GLY A 15 -9.76 5.15 -7.50
N ASP A 16 -8.71 4.33 -7.44
CA ASP A 16 -8.83 3.13 -6.61
C ASP A 16 -8.62 3.55 -5.15
N ALA A 17 -9.62 4.30 -4.68
CA ALA A 17 -9.85 4.47 -3.27
C ALA A 17 -9.93 3.07 -2.68
N ALA A 18 -9.11 2.80 -1.68
CA ALA A 18 -9.11 1.61 -0.87
C ALA A 18 -10.52 1.03 -0.78
N ALA A 19 -10.71 -0.16 -1.36
CA ALA A 19 -11.99 -0.84 -1.40
C ALA A 19 -12.58 -0.80 0.01
N ARG A 20 -13.71 -0.12 0.15
CA ARG A 20 -14.49 -0.11 1.39
C ARG A 20 -14.85 -1.54 1.69
N ASP A 21 -14.37 -2.02 2.81
CA ASP A 21 -14.78 -3.30 3.38
C ASP A 21 -16.29 -3.21 3.69
N PRO A 22 -17.16 -4.00 3.02
CA PRO A 22 -18.59 -3.95 3.26
C PRO A 22 -19.01 -4.61 4.59
N ALA A 23 -18.05 -5.13 5.37
CA ALA A 23 -18.33 -5.79 6.64
C ALA A 23 -18.12 -4.91 7.87
N ALA A 24 -17.66 -3.66 7.71
CA ALA A 24 -17.60 -2.71 8.81
C ALA A 24 -18.93 -1.95 8.87
N GLY A 25 -19.92 -2.51 9.55
CA GLY A 25 -21.12 -1.79 9.96
C GLY A 25 -20.73 -0.51 10.70
N ASP A 26 -21.19 0.64 10.19
CA ASP A 26 -20.94 1.96 10.72
C ASP A 26 -21.66 2.15 12.08
N PRO A 27 -20.97 2.18 13.22
CA PRO A 27 -21.59 2.59 14.45
C PRO A 27 -21.15 4.00 14.81
N ALA A 28 -21.46 4.99 14.04
CA ALA A 28 -21.47 6.38 14.51
C ALA A 28 -21.83 7.37 13.38
N ALA A 29 -23.05 7.40 12.98
CA ALA A 29 -23.63 8.56 12.29
C ALA A 29 -23.74 9.81 13.20
N GLY A 30 -22.81 9.98 14.14
CA GLY A 30 -22.90 10.98 15.21
C GLY A 30 -21.74 11.94 15.35
N ASP A 31 -20.65 11.82 14.60
CA ASP A 31 -19.54 12.77 14.78
C ASP A 31 -18.93 13.20 13.42
N ALA A 32 -19.68 14.02 12.72
CA ALA A 32 -19.34 14.51 11.39
C ALA A 32 -18.47 15.78 11.39
N ALA A 33 -17.72 16.05 12.42
CA ALA A 33 -16.55 16.93 12.33
C ALA A 33 -15.38 16.10 11.77
N ARG A 34 -15.48 15.74 10.48
CA ARG A 34 -14.36 15.11 9.75
C ARG A 34 -13.24 16.11 9.73
N ASP A 35 -12.09 15.73 10.32
CA ASP A 35 -10.88 16.50 10.16
C ASP A 35 -10.60 16.66 8.67
N ARG A 36 -10.76 17.87 8.20
CA ARG A 36 -10.45 18.26 6.84
C ARG A 36 -9.28 19.22 6.87
N ASP A 37 -8.42 19.13 5.86
CA ASP A 37 -7.40 20.15 5.67
C ASP A 37 -8.05 21.47 5.20
N PRO A 38 -7.29 22.58 5.14
CA PRO A 38 -7.80 23.85 4.67
C PRO A 38 -8.38 23.80 3.24
N ALA A 39 -8.01 22.79 2.45
CA ALA A 39 -8.54 22.53 1.10
C ALA A 39 -9.78 21.62 1.12
N GLY A 40 -10.33 21.30 2.30
CA GLY A 40 -11.54 20.49 2.45
C GLY A 40 -11.34 18.98 2.27
N ARG A 41 -10.11 18.48 2.15
CA ARG A 41 -9.79 17.06 2.00
C ARG A 41 -9.83 16.36 3.36
N ALA A 42 -10.37 15.16 3.42
CA ALA A 42 -10.43 14.39 4.66
C ALA A 42 -9.02 14.05 5.16
N ARG A 43 -8.65 14.52 6.34
CA ARG A 43 -7.46 14.06 7.05
C ARG A 43 -7.78 12.81 7.84
N SER A 44 -6.92 11.81 7.74
CA SER A 44 -7.02 10.62 8.59
C SER A 44 -6.34 10.89 9.93
N ALA A 45 -6.98 11.70 10.79
CA ALA A 45 -6.38 12.12 12.07
C ALA A 45 -6.48 11.08 13.20
N ARG A 46 -7.13 9.92 12.96
CA ARG A 46 -7.23 8.88 13.98
C ARG A 46 -5.91 8.13 14.15
N PRO A 47 -5.50 7.84 15.39
CA PRO A 47 -4.40 6.94 15.65
C PRO A 47 -4.70 5.57 15.01
N ARG A 48 -3.64 4.86 14.59
CA ARG A 48 -3.76 3.56 13.95
C ARG A 48 -2.90 2.54 14.66
N ASP A 49 -3.31 1.27 14.60
CA ASP A 49 -2.47 0.16 15.04
C ASP A 49 -1.36 -0.15 14.01
N GLY A 50 -0.51 -1.13 14.33
CA GLY A 50 0.58 -1.56 13.45
C GLY A 50 0.15 -2.04 12.06
N LEU A 51 -1.12 -2.40 11.91
CA LEU A 51 -1.72 -2.82 10.64
C LEU A 51 -2.55 -1.70 9.97
N GLY A 52 -2.50 -0.47 10.51
CA GLY A 52 -3.21 0.68 9.98
C GLY A 52 -4.72 0.67 10.24
N ARG A 53 -5.23 -0.15 11.18
CA ARG A 53 -6.63 -0.10 11.59
C ARG A 53 -6.86 1.14 12.45
N PRO A 54 -7.94 1.90 12.22
CA PRO A 54 -8.23 3.08 13.03
C PRO A 54 -8.51 2.67 14.47
N LEU A 55 -7.85 3.34 15.40
CA LEU A 55 -8.07 3.21 16.84
C LEU A 55 -9.01 4.32 17.33
N PRO A 56 -9.60 4.19 18.54
CA PRO A 56 -10.29 5.28 19.20
C PRO A 56 -9.41 6.53 19.30
N ARG A 57 -10.01 7.72 19.31
CA ARG A 57 -9.25 8.99 19.29
C ARG A 57 -8.38 9.19 20.55
N ASP A 58 -8.82 8.67 21.66
CA ASP A 58 -8.14 8.69 22.96
C ASP A 58 -6.99 7.67 23.06
N ALA A 59 -6.83 6.79 22.07
CA ALA A 59 -5.75 5.81 22.04
C ALA A 59 -4.39 6.41 21.59
N THR A 60 -4.31 7.71 21.34
CA THR A 60 -3.05 8.39 21.02
C THR A 60 -2.05 8.21 22.18
N GLY A 61 -0.85 7.66 21.85
CA GLY A 61 0.16 7.36 22.87
C GLY A 61 -0.04 6.04 23.62
N SER A 62 -1.08 5.27 23.30
CA SER A 62 -1.22 3.90 23.83
C SER A 62 -0.21 2.95 23.20
N ALA A 63 0.09 1.83 23.88
CA ALA A 63 0.98 0.80 23.34
C ALA A 63 0.48 0.16 22.03
N ALA A 64 -0.82 0.29 21.73
CA ALA A 64 -1.42 -0.18 20.47
C ALA A 64 -1.28 0.85 19.34
N SER A 65 -1.01 2.13 19.67
CA SER A 65 -0.84 3.20 18.69
C SER A 65 0.58 3.19 18.14
N VAL A 66 0.70 3.21 16.84
CA VAL A 66 1.98 3.33 16.16
C VAL A 66 2.12 4.76 15.65
N GLU A 67 3.30 5.33 15.81
CA GLU A 67 3.63 6.64 15.26
C GLU A 67 3.43 6.60 13.74
N ARG A 68 2.71 7.59 13.26
CA ARG A 68 2.32 7.68 11.87
C ARG A 68 3.47 8.20 11.03
N VAL A 69 3.63 7.65 9.83
CA VAL A 69 4.47 8.26 8.80
C VAL A 69 3.83 9.59 8.39
N PRO A 70 4.57 10.71 8.41
CA PRO A 70 4.03 11.99 7.96
C PRO A 70 3.52 11.92 6.51
N ASP A 71 2.37 12.53 6.23
CA ASP A 71 1.72 12.48 4.90
C ASP A 71 2.57 13.16 3.80
N ASP A 72 3.49 14.04 4.19
CA ASP A 72 4.41 14.80 3.35
C ASP A 72 5.83 14.23 3.34
N LEU A 73 6.04 13.07 3.99
CA LEU A 73 7.36 12.44 4.00
C LEU A 73 7.70 11.94 2.59
N VAL A 74 8.67 12.58 1.97
CA VAL A 74 9.29 12.14 0.73
C VAL A 74 10.75 11.82 1.00
N LEU A 75 11.09 10.55 0.99
CA LEU A 75 12.47 10.09 1.16
C LEU A 75 13.15 9.88 -0.20
N PRO A 76 14.48 10.08 -0.27
CA PRO A 76 15.25 9.59 -1.42
C PRO A 76 15.02 8.10 -1.66
N PRO A 77 15.10 7.62 -2.91
CA PRO A 77 14.76 6.23 -3.27
C PRO A 77 15.41 5.16 -2.40
N LEU A 78 16.69 5.25 -2.14
CA LEU A 78 17.42 4.26 -1.32
C LEU A 78 17.00 4.29 0.15
N GLU A 79 16.73 5.47 0.68
CA GLU A 79 16.25 5.64 2.06
C GLU A 79 14.82 5.15 2.20
N SER A 80 13.97 5.41 1.20
CA SER A 80 12.61 4.89 1.14
C SER A 80 12.57 3.37 1.17
N LEU A 81 13.43 2.72 0.36
CA LEU A 81 13.52 1.25 0.35
C LEU A 81 14.03 0.70 1.69
N ALA A 82 15.01 1.35 2.30
CA ALA A 82 15.55 0.93 3.60
C ALA A 82 14.51 1.07 4.71
N GLU A 83 13.80 2.20 4.75
CA GLU A 83 12.75 2.43 5.75
C GLU A 83 11.55 1.50 5.55
N ALA A 84 11.11 1.32 4.29
CA ALA A 84 10.04 0.38 3.98
C ALA A 84 10.43 -1.05 4.39
N GLN A 85 11.66 -1.49 4.14
CA GLN A 85 12.14 -2.80 4.59
C GLN A 85 12.12 -2.93 6.10
N ARG A 86 12.63 -1.93 6.83
CA ARG A 86 12.61 -1.89 8.29
C ARG A 86 11.19 -2.04 8.84
N LEU A 87 10.22 -1.37 8.22
CA LEU A 87 8.82 -1.44 8.60
C LEU A 87 8.20 -2.80 8.29
N LEU A 88 8.54 -3.40 7.13
CA LEU A 88 8.11 -4.76 6.79
C LEU A 88 8.64 -5.78 7.79
N ASP A 89 9.93 -5.70 8.13
CA ASP A 89 10.57 -6.59 9.09
C ASP A 89 9.98 -6.43 10.51
N ALA A 90 9.49 -5.24 10.84
CA ALA A 90 8.77 -4.96 12.08
C ALA A 90 7.27 -5.39 12.05
N GLY A 91 6.80 -6.06 10.98
CA GLY A 91 5.40 -6.47 10.83
C GLY A 91 4.44 -5.30 10.61
N ARG A 92 4.92 -4.19 10.05
CA ARG A 92 4.16 -2.95 9.81
C ARG A 92 3.98 -2.65 8.31
N PRO A 93 3.36 -3.54 7.53
CA PRO A 93 3.25 -3.37 6.08
C PRO A 93 2.41 -2.16 5.67
N PHE A 94 1.45 -1.74 6.51
CA PHE A 94 0.67 -0.53 6.26
C PHE A 94 1.57 0.72 6.25
N HIS A 95 2.46 0.86 7.22
CA HIS A 95 3.37 2.00 7.29
C HIS A 95 4.46 1.94 6.21
N ALA A 96 4.91 0.74 5.83
CA ALA A 96 5.78 0.57 4.68
C ALA A 96 5.11 1.07 3.38
N HIS A 97 3.80 0.81 3.20
CA HIS A 97 3.03 1.36 2.10
C HIS A 97 3.02 2.90 2.13
N GLU A 98 2.80 3.55 3.27
CA GLU A 98 2.77 5.01 3.37
C GLU A 98 4.11 5.63 2.92
N VAL A 99 5.25 5.05 3.30
CA VAL A 99 6.58 5.47 2.85
C VAL A 99 6.72 5.31 1.33
N LEU A 100 6.38 4.15 0.80
CA LEU A 100 6.49 3.86 -0.64
C LEU A 100 5.52 4.71 -1.48
N GLU A 101 4.34 5.02 -0.95
CA GLU A 101 3.37 5.91 -1.59
C GLU A 101 3.89 7.35 -1.69
N GLY A 102 4.56 7.86 -0.66
CA GLY A 102 5.22 9.16 -0.69
C GLY A 102 6.26 9.24 -1.82
N THR A 103 7.09 8.21 -1.94
CA THR A 103 8.08 8.10 -3.01
C THR A 103 7.42 7.98 -4.38
N TRP A 104 6.37 7.17 -4.52
CA TRP A 104 5.62 7.03 -5.76
C TRP A 104 5.05 8.37 -6.26
N LYS A 105 4.47 9.16 -5.37
CA LYS A 105 3.91 10.48 -5.71
C LYS A 105 4.97 11.46 -6.22
N ALA A 106 6.19 11.36 -5.71
CA ALA A 106 7.32 12.21 -6.07
C ALA A 106 8.16 11.63 -7.22
N ALA A 107 7.96 10.37 -7.60
CA ALA A 107 8.78 9.67 -8.58
C ALA A 107 8.65 10.27 -9.99
N PRO A 108 9.74 10.28 -10.77
CA PRO A 108 9.69 10.63 -12.18
C PRO A 108 8.86 9.58 -12.94
N GLU A 109 8.32 9.99 -14.10
CA GLU A 109 7.37 9.20 -14.89
C GLU A 109 7.85 7.75 -15.14
N HIS A 110 9.12 7.59 -15.52
CA HIS A 110 9.69 6.27 -15.85
C HIS A 110 9.86 5.32 -14.66
N GLU A 111 9.72 5.81 -13.43
CA GLU A 111 9.81 5.02 -12.19
C GLU A 111 8.45 4.83 -11.50
N ARG A 112 7.43 5.54 -11.92
CA ARG A 112 6.13 5.53 -11.23
C ARG A 112 5.54 4.14 -11.09
N GLU A 113 5.60 3.34 -12.14
CA GLU A 113 5.09 1.97 -12.12
C GLU A 113 5.86 1.08 -11.11
N LEU A 114 7.19 1.28 -10.99
CA LEU A 114 7.98 0.58 -9.98
C LEU A 114 7.49 0.89 -8.56
N TRP A 115 7.47 2.18 -8.21
CA TRP A 115 7.10 2.61 -6.86
C TRP A 115 5.66 2.30 -6.52
N GLN A 116 4.75 2.43 -7.49
CA GLN A 116 3.36 2.01 -7.32
C GLN A 116 3.25 0.50 -7.10
N GLY A 117 4.01 -0.29 -7.84
CA GLY A 117 4.07 -1.75 -7.67
C GLY A 117 4.55 -2.13 -6.26
N LEU A 118 5.65 -1.52 -5.79
CA LEU A 118 6.17 -1.74 -4.44
C LEU A 118 5.15 -1.36 -3.36
N ALA A 119 4.49 -0.22 -3.50
CA ALA A 119 3.42 0.19 -2.59
C ALA A 119 2.26 -0.82 -2.58
N GLN A 120 1.84 -1.32 -3.76
CA GLN A 120 0.79 -2.36 -3.86
C GLN A 120 1.19 -3.67 -3.20
N LEU A 121 2.45 -4.07 -3.27
CA LEU A 121 2.95 -5.24 -2.55
C LEU A 121 2.78 -5.07 -1.03
N ALA A 122 3.12 -3.90 -0.49
CA ALA A 122 2.96 -3.60 0.93
C ALA A 122 1.48 -3.58 1.35
N VAL A 123 0.57 -3.04 0.51
CA VAL A 123 -0.89 -3.12 0.75
C VAL A 123 -1.37 -4.56 0.71
N GLY A 124 -0.86 -5.39 -0.22
CA GLY A 124 -1.17 -6.82 -0.28
C GLY A 124 -0.81 -7.56 1.01
N LEU A 125 0.39 -7.30 1.55
CA LEU A 125 0.80 -7.83 2.86
C LEU A 125 -0.09 -7.32 4.00
N THR A 126 -0.53 -6.06 3.92
CA THR A 126 -1.47 -5.49 4.90
C THR A 126 -2.81 -6.23 4.88
N HIS A 127 -3.37 -6.51 3.69
CA HIS A 127 -4.59 -7.30 3.55
C HIS A 127 -4.42 -8.71 4.12
N ARG A 128 -3.28 -9.36 3.83
CA ARG A 128 -2.96 -10.67 4.39
C ARG A 128 -2.94 -10.63 5.93
N ALA A 129 -2.26 -9.65 6.52
CA ALA A 129 -2.19 -9.47 7.96
C ALA A 129 -3.55 -9.17 8.63
N ARG A 130 -4.48 -8.62 7.87
CA ARG A 130 -5.86 -8.35 8.31
C ARG A 130 -6.81 -9.54 8.11
N GLY A 131 -6.33 -10.68 7.60
CA GLY A 131 -7.15 -11.86 7.34
C GLY A 131 -7.98 -11.80 6.05
N ASN A 132 -7.58 -10.97 5.08
CA ASN A 132 -8.23 -10.87 3.77
C ASN A 132 -7.34 -11.50 2.67
N PRO A 133 -7.37 -12.83 2.48
CA PRO A 133 -6.51 -13.51 1.51
C PRO A 133 -6.83 -13.14 0.06
N VAL A 134 -8.10 -12.91 -0.26
CA VAL A 134 -8.52 -12.57 -1.62
C VAL A 134 -8.00 -11.19 -2.02
N GLY A 135 -8.15 -10.19 -1.15
CA GLY A 135 -7.60 -8.87 -1.36
C GLY A 135 -6.07 -8.88 -1.43
N ALA A 136 -5.43 -9.67 -0.55
CA ALA A 136 -3.97 -9.84 -0.54
C ALA A 136 -3.48 -10.40 -1.87
N ALA A 137 -4.03 -11.52 -2.35
CA ALA A 137 -3.62 -12.18 -3.58
C ALA A 137 -3.72 -11.24 -4.80
N ARG A 138 -4.84 -10.53 -4.93
CA ARG A 138 -5.05 -9.57 -6.03
C ARG A 138 -4.01 -8.44 -6.05
N LEU A 139 -3.69 -7.88 -4.87
CA LEU A 139 -2.76 -6.77 -4.75
C LEU A 139 -1.31 -7.22 -4.93
N LEU A 140 -0.95 -8.38 -4.37
CA LEU A 140 0.38 -8.96 -4.54
C LEU A 140 0.65 -9.28 -6.01
N GLU A 141 -0.31 -9.88 -6.73
CA GLU A 141 -0.16 -10.18 -8.15
C GLU A 141 -0.07 -8.91 -9.01
N ARG A 142 -0.92 -7.92 -8.75
CA ARG A 142 -0.88 -6.63 -9.44
C ARG A 142 0.45 -5.91 -9.22
N GLY A 143 0.92 -5.85 -7.96
CA GLY A 143 2.21 -5.26 -7.63
C GLY A 143 3.36 -6.01 -8.29
N ALA A 144 3.36 -7.35 -8.24
CA ALA A 144 4.36 -8.18 -8.90
C ALA A 144 4.42 -7.94 -10.42
N THR A 145 3.27 -7.83 -11.07
CA THR A 145 3.19 -7.55 -12.51
C THR A 145 3.81 -6.19 -12.86
N ARG A 146 3.55 -5.15 -12.07
CA ARG A 146 4.15 -3.81 -12.29
C ARG A 146 5.66 -3.83 -12.10
N VAL A 147 6.11 -4.42 -11.00
CA VAL A 147 7.54 -4.47 -10.65
C VAL A 147 8.31 -5.32 -11.67
N ALA A 148 7.72 -6.39 -12.21
CA ALA A 148 8.35 -7.27 -13.21
C ALA A 148 8.84 -6.54 -14.46
N ALA A 149 8.23 -5.42 -14.84
CA ALA A 149 8.67 -4.61 -15.97
C ALA A 149 10.09 -4.03 -15.80
N TYR A 150 10.63 -4.05 -14.59
CA TYR A 150 11.96 -3.52 -14.25
C TYR A 150 13.02 -4.60 -14.04
N THR A 151 12.75 -5.86 -14.39
CA THR A 151 13.67 -6.99 -14.15
C THR A 151 15.04 -6.77 -14.77
N ASP A 152 15.11 -6.29 -16.00
CA ASP A 152 16.38 -6.08 -16.70
C ASP A 152 17.15 -4.84 -16.20
N GLN A 153 16.46 -3.90 -15.57
CA GLN A 153 17.03 -2.64 -15.10
C GLN A 153 17.56 -2.74 -13.68
N ALA A 154 16.98 -3.61 -12.86
CA ALA A 154 17.31 -3.82 -11.45
C ALA A 154 17.59 -2.50 -10.68
N PRO A 155 16.68 -1.49 -10.73
CA PRO A 155 16.95 -0.17 -10.19
C PRO A 155 17.19 -0.25 -8.67
N TYR A 156 18.05 0.60 -8.17
CA TYR A 156 18.36 0.74 -6.74
C TYR A 156 18.85 -0.54 -6.05
N GLY A 157 19.31 -1.55 -6.80
CA GLY A 157 19.74 -2.83 -6.25
C GLY A 157 18.58 -3.72 -5.78
N ILE A 158 17.40 -3.53 -6.35
CA ILE A 158 16.25 -4.41 -6.12
C ILE A 158 16.48 -5.72 -6.88
N ASP A 159 16.40 -6.85 -6.18
CA ASP A 159 16.26 -8.16 -6.84
C ASP A 159 14.82 -8.32 -7.32
N VAL A 160 14.53 -7.73 -8.48
CA VAL A 160 13.17 -7.68 -9.03
C VAL A 160 12.61 -9.08 -9.26
N ALA A 161 13.39 -10.01 -9.81
CA ALA A 161 12.93 -11.37 -10.08
C ALA A 161 12.60 -12.11 -8.78
N GLY A 162 13.52 -12.08 -7.80
CA GLY A 162 13.29 -12.70 -6.49
C GLY A 162 12.11 -12.10 -5.74
N LEU A 163 11.92 -10.77 -5.83
CA LEU A 163 10.79 -10.06 -5.22
C LEU A 163 9.45 -10.48 -5.86
N VAL A 164 9.38 -10.56 -7.19
CA VAL A 164 8.19 -11.00 -7.94
C VAL A 164 7.83 -12.43 -7.58
N ASP A 165 8.81 -13.33 -7.56
CA ASP A 165 8.59 -14.74 -7.21
C ASP A 165 8.11 -14.89 -5.75
N ALA A 166 8.70 -14.13 -4.84
CA ALA A 166 8.29 -14.13 -3.44
C ALA A 166 6.85 -13.61 -3.29
N ALA A 167 6.49 -12.51 -3.96
CA ALA A 167 5.14 -11.94 -3.92
C ALA A 167 4.10 -12.93 -4.43
N ARG A 168 4.35 -13.61 -5.55
CA ARG A 168 3.47 -14.64 -6.12
C ARG A 168 3.33 -15.86 -5.22
N ARG A 169 4.43 -16.33 -4.61
CA ARG A 169 4.34 -17.40 -3.62
C ARG A 169 3.43 -17.02 -2.47
N ILE A 170 3.62 -15.84 -1.87
CA ILE A 170 2.76 -15.36 -0.78
C ILE A 170 1.30 -15.22 -1.22
N ALA A 171 1.05 -14.79 -2.46
CA ALA A 171 -0.30 -14.66 -3.00
C ALA A 171 -1.02 -16.02 -3.13
N ALA A 172 -0.28 -17.07 -3.46
CA ALA A 172 -0.82 -18.43 -3.64
C ALA A 172 -0.95 -19.23 -2.32
N GLU A 173 -0.24 -18.83 -1.27
CA GLU A 173 -0.27 -19.53 0.01
C GLU A 173 -1.59 -19.27 0.76
N PRO A 174 -2.28 -20.32 1.25
CA PRO A 174 -3.42 -20.12 2.13
C PRO A 174 -3.02 -19.40 3.42
N LEU A 175 -3.96 -18.69 4.03
CA LEU A 175 -3.77 -18.15 5.37
C LEU A 175 -3.88 -19.25 6.40
N THR A 176 -2.90 -19.35 7.27
CA THR A 176 -2.88 -20.23 8.42
C THR A 176 -2.96 -19.42 9.70
N ASP A 177 -3.90 -19.72 10.57
CA ASP A 177 -4.06 -19.00 11.84
C ASP A 177 -2.79 -19.15 12.70
N GLY A 178 -2.32 -18.00 13.21
CA GLY A 178 -1.14 -17.96 14.07
C GLY A 178 0.21 -18.00 13.33
N GLU A 179 0.22 -18.08 12.01
CA GLU A 179 1.47 -18.00 11.25
C GLU A 179 2.03 -16.55 11.28
N PRO A 180 3.36 -16.40 11.48
CA PRO A 180 3.99 -15.08 11.41
C PRO A 180 3.79 -14.47 10.03
N LEU A 181 3.63 -13.15 10.00
CA LEU A 181 3.47 -12.43 8.75
C LEU A 181 4.69 -12.66 7.84
N ARG A 182 4.46 -13.26 6.67
CA ARG A 182 5.49 -13.37 5.64
C ARG A 182 5.89 -11.97 5.16
N THR A 183 7.17 -11.70 5.09
CA THR A 183 7.70 -10.43 4.61
C THR A 183 8.34 -10.59 3.23
N LEU A 184 8.48 -9.48 2.52
CA LEU A 184 9.20 -9.39 1.26
C LEU A 184 10.56 -8.74 1.52
N ARG A 185 11.58 -9.16 0.77
CA ARG A 185 12.87 -8.49 0.70
C ARG A 185 12.86 -7.54 -0.48
N LEU A 186 12.92 -6.23 -0.20
CA LEU A 186 12.93 -5.22 -1.26
C LEU A 186 14.29 -5.08 -1.93
N ARG A 187 15.36 -5.43 -1.21
CA ARG A 187 16.74 -5.42 -1.72
C ARG A 187 17.49 -6.64 -1.23
N THR A 188 18.49 -7.06 -1.99
CA THR A 188 19.49 -8.06 -1.59
C THR A 188 20.49 -7.51 -0.59
#